data_38ce4e5c176e3173c1db96c252329674
#
_entry.id   38ce4e5c176e3173c1db96c252329674
#
_cell.length_a   1.000
_cell.length_b   1.000
_cell.length_c   1.000
_cell.angle_alpha   90.00
_cell.angle_beta   90.00
_cell.angle_gamma   90.00
#
_symmetry.space_group_name_H-M   'P 1'
#
loop_
_entity.id
_entity.type
_entity.pdbx_description
1 polymer ?
#
loop_
_entity_poly.entity_id
_entity_poly.type
_entity_poly.pdbx_seq_one_letter_code
_entity_poly.pdbx_strand_id
1 'polypeptide(L)'
;MLKVIFACVHNAGRSQMAAAFFNRLADRTKAEAVSAGTEPGLRVHPEVLAAMQEIGIDLSAATPQKLTKKLANDAALLITMGCGDKCPFVPGLRRDDWPLSDPKGRPMDEVRAVRDNIKVRVEQLIQAEGVTKENRDRSPSYNGAVSCGTISRKYKENERIFKRSPK
;
A
#
# COMPACT_ATOMS: atom_id res chain seq x y z
N MET A 1 -4.08 -15.14 -8.19
CA MET A 1 -4.17 -13.68 -8.06
C MET A 1 -4.16 -13.32 -6.58
N LEU A 2 -3.25 -12.48 -6.14
CA LEU A 2 -3.17 -12.02 -4.75
C LEU A 2 -4.37 -11.10 -4.45
N LYS A 3 -5.15 -11.43 -3.44
CA LYS A 3 -6.26 -10.59 -2.96
C LYS A 3 -5.91 -9.97 -1.61
N VAL A 4 -5.91 -8.64 -1.55
CA VAL A 4 -5.59 -7.87 -0.35
C VAL A 4 -6.85 -7.17 0.17
N ILE A 5 -7.09 -7.23 1.48
CA ILE A 5 -8.13 -6.44 2.13
C ILE A 5 -7.48 -5.33 2.95
N PHE A 6 -7.91 -4.09 2.71
CA PHE A 6 -7.61 -2.97 3.59
C PHE A 6 -8.83 -2.71 4.48
N ALA A 7 -8.63 -2.75 5.79
CA ALA A 7 -9.71 -2.63 6.76
C ALA A 7 -9.46 -1.48 7.75
N CYS A 8 -10.49 -0.71 8.02
CA CYS A 8 -10.56 0.25 9.11
C CYS A 8 -11.93 0.16 9.80
N VAL A 9 -12.24 1.03 10.75
CA VAL A 9 -13.55 0.97 11.44
C VAL A 9 -14.69 1.28 10.46
N HIS A 10 -14.69 2.46 9.84
CA HIS A 10 -15.86 2.94 9.08
C HIS A 10 -15.78 2.68 7.56
N ASN A 11 -14.67 2.20 7.04
CA ASN A 11 -14.46 2.06 5.58
C ASN A 11 -14.80 3.33 4.77
N ALA A 12 -14.62 4.48 5.38
CA ALA A 12 -14.98 5.78 4.82
C ALA A 12 -13.79 6.72 4.57
N GLY A 13 -12.58 6.28 4.89
CA GLY A 13 -11.33 7.06 4.73
C GLY A 13 -10.14 6.18 4.39
N ARG A 14 -9.34 5.81 5.40
CA ARG A 14 -8.03 5.12 5.25
C ARG A 14 -8.07 3.90 4.34
N SER A 15 -8.98 2.97 4.58
CA SER A 15 -9.08 1.73 3.80
C SER A 15 -9.52 1.96 2.36
N GLN A 16 -10.36 2.97 2.11
CA GLN A 16 -10.75 3.39 0.76
C GLN A 16 -9.55 3.94 -0.03
N MET A 17 -8.78 4.85 0.59
CA MET A 17 -7.55 5.38 -0.02
C MET A 17 -6.56 4.26 -0.35
N ALA A 18 -6.31 3.35 0.61
CA ALA A 18 -5.35 2.27 0.43
C ALA A 18 -5.73 1.31 -0.70
N ALA A 19 -6.98 0.88 -0.77
CA ALA A 19 -7.47 0.02 -1.85
C ALA A 19 -7.40 0.72 -3.22
N ALA A 20 -7.72 2.00 -3.27
CA ALA A 20 -7.64 2.79 -4.49
C ALA A 20 -6.19 2.92 -4.99
N PHE A 21 -5.24 3.24 -4.10
CA PHE A 21 -3.82 3.28 -4.46
C PHE A 21 -3.31 1.92 -4.93
N PHE A 22 -3.63 0.85 -4.20
CA PHE A 22 -3.20 -0.49 -4.55
C PHE A 22 -3.70 -0.87 -5.94
N ASN A 23 -4.99 -0.70 -6.21
CA ASN A 23 -5.59 -1.02 -7.50
C ASN A 23 -5.09 -0.14 -8.65
N ARG A 24 -4.63 1.08 -8.36
CA ARG A 24 -4.02 1.97 -9.36
C ARG A 24 -2.57 1.61 -9.67
N LEU A 25 -1.80 1.18 -8.67
CA LEU A 25 -0.35 1.00 -8.75
C LEU A 25 0.06 -0.44 -9.03
N ALA A 26 -0.64 -1.44 -8.48
CA ALA A 26 -0.36 -2.84 -8.70
C ALA A 26 -0.74 -3.33 -10.10
N ASP A 27 -0.10 -4.40 -10.54
CA ASP A 27 -0.49 -5.14 -11.74
C ASP A 27 -1.81 -5.87 -11.47
N ARG A 28 -2.87 -5.42 -12.15
CA ARG A 28 -4.23 -5.94 -12.02
C ARG A 28 -4.40 -7.39 -12.47
N THR A 29 -3.44 -7.93 -13.18
CA THR A 29 -3.42 -9.34 -13.56
C THR A 29 -2.85 -10.23 -12.46
N LYS A 30 -2.06 -9.65 -11.55
CA LYS A 30 -1.37 -10.36 -10.45
C LYS A 30 -2.07 -10.17 -9.11
N ALA A 31 -2.69 -8.98 -8.88
CA ALA A 31 -3.28 -8.63 -7.59
C ALA A 31 -4.47 -7.67 -7.69
N GLU A 32 -5.35 -7.76 -6.71
CA GLU A 32 -6.44 -6.82 -6.49
C GLU A 32 -6.59 -6.50 -5.01
N ALA A 33 -7.14 -5.33 -4.72
CA ALA A 33 -7.48 -4.94 -3.37
C ALA A 33 -8.94 -4.57 -3.24
N VAL A 34 -9.51 -4.90 -2.08
CA VAL A 34 -10.82 -4.43 -1.64
C VAL A 34 -10.68 -3.71 -0.30
N SER A 35 -11.58 -2.78 -0.03
CA SER A 35 -11.66 -2.10 1.27
C SER A 35 -12.88 -2.58 2.05
N ALA A 36 -12.79 -2.64 3.38
CA ALA A 36 -13.91 -3.00 4.23
C ALA A 36 -13.81 -2.31 5.60
N GLY A 37 -14.89 -2.34 6.37
CA GLY A 37 -14.95 -1.80 7.72
C GLY A 37 -15.64 -2.73 8.70
N THR A 38 -15.24 -2.67 9.97
CA THR A 38 -15.92 -3.40 11.04
C THR A 38 -17.29 -2.81 11.35
N GLU A 39 -17.42 -1.50 11.19
CA GLU A 39 -18.65 -0.71 11.38
C GLU A 39 -18.76 0.30 10.22
N PRO A 40 -19.13 -0.14 9.00
CA PRO A 40 -19.08 0.72 7.82
C PRO A 40 -20.01 1.91 7.95
N GLY A 41 -19.51 3.09 7.52
CA GLY A 41 -20.29 4.31 7.40
C GLY A 41 -21.23 4.29 6.20
N LEU A 42 -22.00 5.35 6.03
CA LEU A 42 -22.95 5.48 4.90
C LEU A 42 -22.23 5.84 3.58
N ARG A 43 -21.14 6.60 3.66
CA ARG A 43 -20.41 7.12 2.49
C ARG A 43 -18.96 7.42 2.86
N VAL A 44 -18.13 7.57 1.83
CA VAL A 44 -16.75 8.06 1.98
C VAL A 44 -16.79 9.52 2.47
N HIS A 45 -15.87 9.88 3.36
CA HIS A 45 -15.79 11.22 3.91
C HIS A 45 -15.49 12.26 2.82
N PRO A 46 -16.18 13.44 2.82
CA PRO A 46 -15.99 14.47 1.80
C PRO A 46 -14.52 14.95 1.66
N GLU A 47 -13.83 15.12 2.79
CA GLU A 47 -12.41 15.50 2.81
C GLU A 47 -11.50 14.45 2.17
N VAL A 48 -11.87 13.17 2.28
CA VAL A 48 -11.15 12.07 1.63
C VAL A 48 -11.41 12.07 0.14
N LEU A 49 -12.67 12.29 -0.29
CA LEU A 49 -13.00 12.44 -1.70
C LEU A 49 -12.19 13.57 -2.34
N ALA A 50 -12.16 14.75 -1.68
CA ALA A 50 -11.42 15.91 -2.17
C ALA A 50 -9.91 15.63 -2.27
N ALA A 51 -9.30 15.05 -1.22
CA ALA A 51 -7.88 14.75 -1.21
C ALA A 51 -7.47 13.73 -2.28
N MET A 52 -8.31 12.76 -2.58
CA MET A 52 -8.04 11.78 -3.63
C MET A 52 -8.27 12.34 -5.03
N GLN A 53 -9.27 13.19 -5.20
CA GLN A 53 -9.54 13.90 -6.46
C GLN A 53 -8.37 14.80 -6.88
N GLU A 54 -7.70 15.47 -5.93
CA GLU A 54 -6.50 16.30 -6.19
C GLU A 54 -5.39 15.54 -6.94
N ILE A 55 -5.30 14.22 -6.74
CA ILE A 55 -4.30 13.37 -7.39
C ILE A 55 -4.89 12.49 -8.52
N GLY A 56 -6.09 12.84 -8.98
CA GLY A 56 -6.76 12.16 -10.09
C GLY A 56 -7.28 10.77 -9.76
N ILE A 57 -7.66 10.52 -8.50
CA ILE A 57 -8.35 9.28 -8.07
C ILE A 57 -9.75 9.66 -7.62
N ASP A 58 -10.75 9.21 -8.38
CA ASP A 58 -12.16 9.43 -8.07
C ASP A 58 -12.70 8.30 -7.19
N LEU A 59 -13.19 8.65 -6.01
CA LEU A 59 -13.87 7.75 -5.08
C LEU A 59 -15.36 8.02 -4.94
N SER A 60 -15.95 8.82 -5.82
CA SER A 60 -17.38 9.20 -5.74
C SER A 60 -18.34 7.99 -5.82
N ALA A 61 -17.95 6.95 -6.57
CA ALA A 61 -18.70 5.71 -6.68
C ALA A 61 -18.36 4.67 -5.60
N ALA A 62 -17.38 4.95 -4.73
CA ALA A 62 -16.95 4.02 -3.70
C ALA A 62 -17.95 3.94 -2.56
N THR A 63 -18.35 2.73 -2.19
CA THR A 63 -19.33 2.48 -1.14
C THR A 63 -18.69 1.73 0.03
N PRO A 64 -18.83 2.21 1.26
CA PRO A 64 -18.42 1.46 2.43
C PRO A 64 -19.12 0.10 2.53
N GLN A 65 -18.34 -0.95 2.85
CA GLN A 65 -18.87 -2.30 3.01
C GLN A 65 -18.35 -2.96 4.29
N LYS A 66 -19.11 -3.93 4.80
CA LYS A 66 -18.75 -4.64 6.02
C LYS A 66 -17.67 -5.67 5.79
N LEU A 67 -16.68 -5.70 6.70
CA LEU A 67 -15.70 -6.78 6.78
C LEU A 67 -16.39 -8.04 7.32
N THR A 68 -16.57 -9.03 6.45
CA THR A 68 -17.20 -10.31 6.79
C THR A 68 -16.16 -11.43 6.79
N LYS A 69 -16.43 -12.53 7.51
CA LYS A 69 -15.58 -13.73 7.46
C LYS A 69 -15.46 -14.28 6.03
N LYS A 70 -16.56 -14.24 5.26
CA LYS A 70 -16.54 -14.69 3.86
C LYS A 70 -15.55 -13.87 3.03
N LEU A 71 -15.60 -12.54 3.15
CA LEU A 71 -14.66 -11.65 2.44
C LEU A 71 -13.21 -11.93 2.86
N ALA A 72 -12.97 -12.15 4.16
CA ALA A 72 -11.65 -12.42 4.70
C ALA A 72 -11.12 -13.82 4.30
N ASN A 73 -11.97 -14.84 4.18
CA ASN A 73 -11.57 -16.17 3.72
C ASN A 73 -11.08 -16.18 2.27
N ASP A 74 -11.59 -15.26 1.45
CA ASP A 74 -11.21 -15.14 0.04
C ASP A 74 -9.90 -14.34 -0.16
N ALA A 75 -9.32 -13.81 0.91
CA ALA A 75 -8.14 -12.97 0.86
C ALA A 75 -6.86 -13.71 1.29
N ALA A 76 -5.74 -13.27 0.75
CA ALA A 76 -4.41 -13.76 1.14
C ALA A 76 -3.76 -12.85 2.21
N LEU A 77 -4.17 -11.58 2.28
CA LEU A 77 -3.60 -10.59 3.20
C LEU A 77 -4.68 -9.61 3.67
N LEU A 78 -4.69 -9.34 4.97
CA LEU A 78 -5.51 -8.33 5.61
C LEU A 78 -4.62 -7.26 6.25
N ILE A 79 -4.75 -6.01 5.79
CA ILE A 79 -4.10 -4.86 6.39
C ILE A 79 -5.13 -4.08 7.21
N THR A 80 -4.90 -3.99 8.52
CA THR A 80 -5.77 -3.23 9.43
C THR A 80 -5.25 -1.82 9.66
N MET A 81 -6.14 -0.87 9.87
CA MET A 81 -5.83 0.54 10.06
C MET A 81 -6.68 1.10 11.20
N GLY A 82 -6.34 0.70 12.44
CA GLY A 82 -7.01 1.20 13.64
C GLY A 82 -8.38 0.57 13.92
N CYS A 83 -8.67 -0.64 13.44
CA CYS A 83 -9.87 -1.39 13.84
C CYS A 83 -9.67 -2.27 15.07
N GLY A 84 -8.44 -2.37 15.58
CA GLY A 84 -8.12 -3.12 16.81
C GLY A 84 -8.63 -4.57 16.79
N ASP A 85 -9.11 -5.04 17.93
CA ASP A 85 -9.58 -6.43 18.11
C ASP A 85 -10.93 -6.74 17.44
N LYS A 86 -11.61 -5.74 16.87
CA LYS A 86 -12.91 -5.92 16.19
C LYS A 86 -12.79 -6.60 14.82
N CYS A 87 -11.58 -6.75 14.30
CA CYS A 87 -11.38 -7.45 13.04
C CYS A 87 -11.54 -8.96 13.21
N PRO A 88 -12.31 -9.64 12.34
CA PRO A 88 -12.53 -11.07 12.43
C PRO A 88 -11.19 -11.84 12.33
N PHE A 89 -11.03 -12.80 13.22
CA PHE A 89 -9.92 -13.74 13.13
C PHE A 89 -10.24 -14.82 12.08
N VAL A 90 -9.34 -14.99 11.13
CA VAL A 90 -9.40 -16.04 10.10
C VAL A 90 -8.10 -16.82 10.14
N PRO A 91 -8.14 -18.12 10.47
CA PRO A 91 -6.95 -18.96 10.49
C PRO A 91 -6.22 -18.95 9.13
N GLY A 92 -4.89 -18.79 9.15
CA GLY A 92 -4.07 -18.81 7.95
C GLY A 92 -4.05 -17.50 7.14
N LEU A 93 -4.91 -16.54 7.45
CA LEU A 93 -4.88 -15.21 6.81
C LEU A 93 -3.69 -14.41 7.34
N ARG A 94 -2.79 -14.00 6.44
CA ARG A 94 -1.70 -13.08 6.78
C ARG A 94 -2.26 -11.73 7.19
N ARG A 95 -1.75 -11.13 8.25
CA ARG A 95 -2.21 -9.85 8.78
C ARG A 95 -1.04 -8.90 9.02
N ASP A 96 -1.29 -7.62 8.77
CA ASP A 96 -0.41 -6.51 9.15
C ASP A 96 -1.28 -5.36 9.68
N ASP A 97 -0.71 -4.48 10.49
CA ASP A 97 -1.41 -3.31 11.03
C ASP A 97 -0.65 -2.04 10.74
N TRP A 98 -1.36 -1.09 10.14
CA TRP A 98 -0.82 0.23 9.85
C TRP A 98 -1.45 1.26 10.80
N PRO A 99 -0.76 1.64 11.88
CA PRO A 99 -1.26 2.64 12.81
C PRO A 99 -1.27 4.02 12.14
N LEU A 100 -2.43 4.45 11.68
CA LEU A 100 -2.64 5.72 10.98
C LEU A 100 -3.75 6.52 11.66
N SER A 101 -3.54 7.84 11.75
CA SER A 101 -4.56 8.77 12.26
C SER A 101 -5.81 8.75 11.39
N ASP A 102 -6.97 8.93 12.01
CA ASP A 102 -8.24 9.03 11.29
C ASP A 102 -8.33 10.40 10.61
N PRO A 103 -8.53 10.46 9.28
CA PRO A 103 -8.65 11.72 8.54
C PRO A 103 -10.01 12.39 8.72
N LYS A 104 -10.99 11.74 9.36
CA LYS A 104 -12.35 12.28 9.55
C LYS A 104 -12.32 13.61 10.29
N GLY A 105 -12.91 14.65 9.69
CA GLY A 105 -13.03 15.97 10.31
C GLY A 105 -11.71 16.70 10.53
N ARG A 106 -10.62 16.25 9.87
CA ARG A 106 -9.32 16.89 9.98
C ARG A 106 -9.12 17.97 8.90
N PRO A 107 -8.25 18.96 9.14
CA PRO A 107 -7.85 19.91 8.13
C PRO A 107 -7.25 19.21 6.90
N MET A 108 -7.39 19.80 5.73
CA MET A 108 -6.97 19.18 4.47
C MET A 108 -5.47 18.84 4.40
N ASP A 109 -4.61 19.60 5.05
CA ASP A 109 -3.18 19.30 5.15
C ASP A 109 -2.90 18.02 5.94
N GLU A 110 -3.63 17.76 7.03
CA GLU A 110 -3.56 16.50 7.76
C GLU A 110 -4.12 15.33 6.95
N VAL A 111 -5.22 15.55 6.24
CA VAL A 111 -5.82 14.52 5.35
C VAL A 111 -4.83 14.14 4.23
N ARG A 112 -4.17 15.13 3.62
CA ARG A 112 -3.12 14.91 2.63
C ARG A 112 -1.93 14.15 3.20
N ALA A 113 -1.50 14.47 4.42
CA ALA A 113 -0.40 13.76 5.09
C ALA A 113 -0.74 12.28 5.32
N VAL A 114 -1.95 11.96 5.77
CA VAL A 114 -2.43 10.58 5.90
C VAL A 114 -2.50 9.88 4.55
N ARG A 115 -3.05 10.53 3.54
CA ARG A 115 -3.10 10.02 2.15
C ARG A 115 -1.72 9.65 1.63
N ASP A 116 -0.76 10.56 1.77
CA ASP A 116 0.59 10.37 1.22
C ASP A 116 1.36 9.29 1.98
N ASN A 117 1.15 9.16 3.30
CA ASN A 117 1.68 8.06 4.10
C ASN A 117 1.11 6.70 3.65
N ILE A 118 -0.21 6.63 3.41
CA ILE A 118 -0.85 5.42 2.88
C ILE A 118 -0.25 5.06 1.52
N LYS A 119 -0.06 6.03 0.63
CA LYS A 119 0.54 5.79 -0.69
C LYS A 119 1.91 5.13 -0.59
N VAL A 120 2.81 5.66 0.26
CA VAL A 120 4.15 5.10 0.46
C VAL A 120 4.08 3.65 0.98
N ARG A 121 3.22 3.37 1.95
CA ARG A 121 3.05 2.01 2.49
C ARG A 121 2.50 1.04 1.44
N VAL A 122 1.56 1.48 0.63
CA VAL A 122 1.01 0.69 -0.48
C VAL A 122 2.07 0.40 -1.53
N GLU A 123 2.92 1.37 -1.89
CA GLU A 123 4.04 1.17 -2.82
C GLU A 123 5.03 0.13 -2.28
N GLN A 124 5.38 0.21 -1.00
CA GLN A 124 6.25 -0.77 -0.34
C GLN A 124 5.61 -2.18 -0.33
N LEU A 125 4.32 -2.27 -0.04
CA LEU A 125 3.59 -3.54 -0.08
C LEU A 125 3.59 -4.16 -1.48
N ILE A 126 3.33 -3.38 -2.52
CA ILE A 126 3.33 -3.83 -3.92
C ILE A 126 4.70 -4.38 -4.31
N GLN A 127 5.78 -3.72 -3.89
CA GLN A 127 7.15 -4.18 -4.11
C GLN A 127 7.45 -5.49 -3.35
N ALA A 128 7.08 -5.55 -2.06
CA ALA A 128 7.30 -6.73 -1.22
C ALA A 128 6.55 -7.97 -1.72
N GLU A 129 5.34 -7.80 -2.25
CA GLU A 129 4.53 -8.87 -2.81
C GLU A 129 4.88 -9.19 -4.29
N GLY A 130 5.78 -8.43 -4.92
CA GLY A 130 6.20 -8.65 -6.31
C GLY A 130 5.10 -8.44 -7.34
N VAL A 131 4.10 -7.61 -7.03
CA VAL A 131 2.95 -7.34 -7.90
C VAL A 131 3.00 -5.97 -8.58
N THR A 132 4.20 -5.49 -8.84
CA THR A 132 4.45 -4.25 -9.60
C THR A 132 4.02 -4.41 -11.05
N LYS A 133 3.55 -3.31 -11.67
CA LYS A 133 3.35 -3.24 -13.12
C LYS A 133 4.69 -3.40 -13.80
N GLU A 134 4.81 -4.32 -14.74
CA GLU A 134 5.98 -4.39 -15.60
C GLU A 134 6.00 -3.16 -16.50
N ASN A 135 7.08 -2.39 -16.44
CA ASN A 135 7.33 -1.32 -17.40
C ASN A 135 7.57 -1.95 -18.77
N ARG A 136 6.55 -2.02 -19.61
CA ARG A 136 6.66 -2.47 -21.02
C ARG A 136 7.48 -1.52 -21.90
N ASP A 137 7.99 -0.42 -21.34
CA ASP A 137 8.80 0.59 -22.03
C ASP A 137 10.31 0.47 -21.82
N ARG A 138 10.80 -0.66 -21.32
CA ARG A 138 12.22 -0.98 -21.51
C ARG A 138 12.38 -1.85 -22.74
N SER A 139 12.30 -1.25 -23.91
CA SER A 139 12.93 -1.78 -25.11
C SER A 139 14.40 -2.09 -24.78
N PRO A 140 14.90 -3.29 -25.01
CA PRO A 140 16.33 -3.56 -24.93
C PRO A 140 17.00 -2.97 -26.17
N SER A 141 17.26 -1.68 -26.18
CA SER A 141 18.18 -1.06 -27.13
C SER A 141 19.53 -0.86 -26.48
N TYR A 142 20.30 -1.92 -26.41
CA TYR A 142 21.75 -1.81 -26.48
C TYR A 142 22.37 -3.11 -27.03
N ASN A 143 22.37 -3.21 -28.36
CA ASN A 143 23.43 -3.93 -29.06
C ASN A 143 24.64 -3.02 -29.09
N GLY A 144 25.56 -3.21 -28.18
CA GLY A 144 26.87 -2.57 -28.17
C GLY A 144 27.86 -3.52 -27.55
N ALA A 145 28.48 -4.32 -28.41
CA ALA A 145 29.68 -5.07 -28.05
C ALA A 145 30.69 -4.08 -27.49
N VAL A 146 31.06 -4.20 -26.22
CA VAL A 146 32.25 -3.59 -25.66
C VAL A 146 33.10 -4.69 -25.01
N SER A 147 34.23 -4.84 -25.63
CA SER A 147 35.43 -5.56 -25.29
C SER A 147 35.68 -5.71 -23.77
N CYS A 148 36.08 -6.91 -23.43
CA CYS A 148 36.74 -7.31 -22.20
C CYS A 148 37.92 -6.36 -21.88
N GLY A 149 37.85 -5.64 -20.73
CA GLY A 149 38.93 -4.77 -20.26
C GLY A 149 38.70 -4.39 -18.81
N THR A 150 39.29 -5.16 -17.90
CA THR A 150 39.87 -4.80 -16.60
C THR A 150 39.20 -3.63 -15.82
N ILE A 151 38.30 -3.93 -14.89
CA ILE A 151 38.07 -3.10 -13.71
C ILE A 151 38.00 -3.99 -12.47
N SER A 152 39.18 -4.40 -12.05
CA SER A 152 39.46 -4.86 -10.69
C SER A 152 40.13 -3.71 -9.96
N ARG A 153 39.61 -3.28 -8.80
CA ARG A 153 40.10 -2.31 -7.81
C ARG A 153 39.24 -1.05 -7.65
N LYS A 154 38.13 -1.18 -6.92
CA LYS A 154 37.58 -0.06 -6.12
C LYS A 154 36.48 -0.46 -5.11
N TYR A 155 36.39 -1.73 -4.75
CA TYR A 155 35.38 -2.17 -3.75
C TYR A 155 35.99 -2.73 -2.45
N LYS A 156 37.21 -2.36 -2.08
CA LYS A 156 37.87 -2.82 -0.83
C LYS A 156 38.20 -1.73 0.20
N GLU A 157 37.65 -0.54 0.09
CA GLU A 157 38.07 0.56 1.00
C GLU A 157 37.00 1.10 1.94
N ASN A 158 35.79 0.55 1.98
CA ASN A 158 34.72 1.03 2.88
C ASN A 158 34.41 0.11 4.07
N GLU A 159 35.15 -0.95 4.33
CA GLU A 159 34.91 -1.80 5.52
C GLU A 159 35.78 -1.48 6.73
N ARG A 160 36.62 -0.44 6.72
CA ARG A 160 37.54 -0.13 7.84
C ARG A 160 37.12 1.02 8.73
N ILE A 161 35.97 1.64 8.58
CA ILE A 161 35.58 2.81 9.37
C ILE A 161 34.60 2.50 10.52
N PHE A 162 34.10 1.26 10.66
CA PHE A 162 33.09 0.95 11.68
C PHE A 162 33.59 0.09 12.86
N LYS A 163 34.89 0.05 13.15
CA LYS A 163 35.43 -0.60 14.36
C LYS A 163 36.38 0.31 15.10
N ARG A 164 35.87 1.31 15.82
CA ARG A 164 36.52 1.90 16.99
C ARG A 164 35.50 2.69 17.80
N SER A 165 34.88 2.06 18.80
CA SER A 165 34.35 2.74 19.98
C SER A 165 35.35 2.52 21.11
N PRO A 166 35.84 3.57 21.78
CA PRO A 166 36.53 3.42 23.05
C PRO A 166 35.54 3.46 24.22
N LYS A 167 35.99 2.89 25.29
CA LYS A 167 35.40 2.67 26.62
C LYS A 167 34.72 3.87 27.25
#